data_ef25b5c998da96cc8e67499499c7271b
#
_entry.id   ef25b5c998da96cc8e67499499c7271b
#
_cell.length_a   1.000
_cell.length_b   1.000
_cell.length_c   1.000
_cell.angle_alpha   90.00
_cell.angle_beta   90.00
_cell.angle_gamma   90.00
#
_symmetry.space_group_name_H-M   'P 1'
#
loop_
_entity.id
_entity.type
_entity.pdbx_description
1 polymer ?
#
loop_
_entity_poly.entity_id
_entity_poly.type
_entity_poly.pdbx_seq_one_letter_code
_entity_poly.pdbx_strand_id
1 'polypeptide(L)'
;ILYDIFRSSSPLLRSFHDIFIRDSSGLFLSQRQYTLDLLSRAGMLDCQTSRTPVDTGSKLSADGDPFSDPSLYRSLTGALQYLTLTRPEISFVVQQACLYMHDPRIPHYNHVKYILRYLKGTLDLGLHINKSSPTSLTAYSDADWAGCPDTHRSTSGFCVFLGNNLVSWSSKRQVMVSRSSAE
;
A
#
# COMPACT_ATOMS: atom_id res chain seq x y z
N ILE A 1 -17.31 -0.35 -17.33
CA ILE A 1 -16.35 0.78 -17.34
C ILE A 1 -15.03 0.35 -16.73
N LEU A 2 -14.94 -0.18 -15.49
CA LEU A 2 -13.68 -0.68 -14.92
C LEU A 2 -13.11 -1.87 -15.71
N TYR A 3 -13.97 -2.78 -16.18
CA TYR A 3 -13.57 -3.93 -16.98
C TYR A 3 -12.98 -3.53 -18.35
N ASP A 4 -13.48 -2.47 -18.98
CA ASP A 4 -13.04 -2.00 -20.30
C ASP A 4 -11.73 -1.21 -20.24
N ILE A 5 -11.47 -0.49 -19.13
CA ILE A 5 -10.21 0.20 -18.90
C ILE A 5 -9.03 -0.79 -18.79
N PHE A 6 -9.27 -1.98 -18.24
CA PHE A 6 -8.24 -3.00 -18.08
C PHE A 6 -8.02 -3.89 -19.31
N ARG A 7 -8.90 -3.85 -20.32
CA ARG A 7 -8.82 -4.73 -21.50
C ARG A 7 -7.90 -4.22 -22.62
N SER A 8 -7.53 -2.96 -22.61
CA SER A 8 -6.91 -2.32 -23.79
C SER A 8 -5.46 -1.92 -23.64
N SER A 9 -4.56 -2.63 -23.15
CA SER A 9 -3.12 -2.44 -23.40
C SER A 9 -2.21 -2.93 -22.27
N SER A 10 -1.60 -4.03 -22.47
CA SER A 10 -0.16 -4.33 -22.31
C SER A 10 0.11 -5.77 -21.83
N PRO A 11 1.32 -6.34 -22.05
CA PRO A 11 1.69 -7.72 -21.67
C PRO A 11 1.62 -8.02 -20.16
N LEU A 12 1.38 -7.04 -19.32
CA LEU A 12 1.11 -7.18 -17.88
C LEU A 12 -0.20 -7.92 -17.58
N LEU A 13 -1.12 -8.00 -18.54
CA LEU A 13 -2.45 -8.62 -18.38
C LEU A 13 -2.46 -10.15 -18.28
N ARG A 14 -1.37 -10.84 -18.54
CA ARG A 14 -1.30 -12.31 -18.37
C ARG A 14 -1.29 -12.77 -16.92
N SER A 15 -0.99 -11.89 -15.96
CA SER A 15 -1.03 -12.16 -14.51
C SER A 15 -2.38 -11.86 -13.83
N PHE A 16 -3.36 -11.34 -14.56
CA PHE A 16 -4.65 -10.92 -13.97
C PHE A 16 -5.61 -12.07 -13.67
N HIS A 17 -5.34 -13.30 -14.11
CA HIS A 17 -6.23 -14.43 -13.83
C HIS A 17 -6.31 -14.81 -12.33
N ASP A 18 -5.31 -14.46 -11.53
CA ASP A 18 -5.28 -14.76 -10.10
C ASP A 18 -5.92 -13.68 -9.21
N ILE A 19 -6.43 -12.60 -9.82
CA ILE A 19 -6.90 -11.43 -9.07
C ILE A 19 -8.38 -11.50 -8.71
N PHE A 20 -9.21 -12.22 -9.49
CA PHE A 20 -10.66 -12.16 -9.37
C PHE A 20 -11.29 -13.51 -9.04
N ILE A 21 -11.83 -13.63 -7.84
CA ILE A 21 -12.71 -14.75 -7.49
C ILE A 21 -14.13 -14.20 -7.39
N ARG A 22 -15.04 -14.71 -8.22
CA ARG A 22 -16.44 -14.34 -8.18
C ARG A 22 -17.26 -15.48 -7.57
N ASP A 23 -18.07 -15.15 -6.59
CA ASP A 23 -19.01 -16.06 -5.97
C ASP A 23 -20.43 -15.46 -5.85
N SER A 24 -21.31 -16.12 -5.13
CA SER A 24 -22.67 -15.65 -4.89
C SER A 24 -22.74 -14.38 -4.03
N SER A 25 -21.73 -14.11 -3.20
CA SER A 25 -21.64 -12.97 -2.29
C SER A 25 -21.09 -11.73 -2.95
N GLY A 26 -20.27 -11.87 -4.02
CA GLY A 26 -19.68 -10.74 -4.71
C GLY A 26 -18.41 -11.06 -5.49
N LEU A 27 -17.43 -10.19 -5.35
CA LEU A 27 -16.14 -10.25 -6.03
C LEU A 27 -15.02 -10.10 -4.99
N PHE A 28 -14.13 -11.07 -4.92
CA PHE A 28 -12.93 -11.01 -4.11
C PHE A 28 -11.71 -10.73 -5.01
N LEU A 29 -10.98 -9.66 -4.69
CA LEU A 29 -9.78 -9.23 -5.40
C LEU A 29 -8.56 -9.60 -4.55
N SER A 30 -7.71 -10.49 -5.06
CA SER A 30 -6.49 -10.93 -4.36
C SER A 30 -5.30 -10.89 -5.31
N GLN A 31 -4.13 -10.53 -4.80
CA GLN A 31 -2.85 -10.55 -5.49
C GLN A 31 -1.86 -11.50 -4.79
N ARG A 32 -2.35 -12.68 -4.39
CA ARG A 32 -1.56 -13.67 -3.66
C ARG A 32 -0.27 -14.05 -4.40
N GLN A 33 -0.38 -14.44 -5.68
CA GLN A 33 0.78 -14.86 -6.46
C GLN A 33 1.78 -13.72 -6.64
N TYR A 34 1.29 -12.52 -6.95
CA TYR A 34 2.14 -11.34 -7.06
C TYR A 34 2.88 -11.03 -5.74
N THR A 35 2.23 -11.23 -4.60
CA THR A 35 2.85 -11.08 -3.28
C THR A 35 3.96 -12.12 -3.06
N LEU A 36 3.75 -13.37 -3.47
CA LEU A 36 4.78 -14.42 -3.38
C LEU A 36 5.98 -14.11 -4.28
N ASP A 37 5.74 -13.64 -5.50
CA ASP A 37 6.80 -13.23 -6.43
C ASP A 37 7.60 -12.04 -5.86
N LEU A 38 6.92 -11.09 -5.21
CA LEU A 38 7.57 -9.96 -4.55
C LEU A 38 8.44 -10.42 -3.38
N LEU A 39 7.94 -11.33 -2.54
CA LEU A 39 8.69 -11.93 -1.43
C LEU A 39 9.91 -12.72 -1.94
N SER A 40 9.77 -13.45 -3.05
CA SER A 40 10.88 -14.16 -3.70
C SER A 40 11.96 -13.20 -4.17
N ARG A 41 11.59 -12.12 -4.86
CA ARG A 41 12.54 -11.07 -5.31
C ARG A 41 13.29 -10.40 -4.16
N ALA A 42 12.62 -10.26 -3.02
CA ALA A 42 13.22 -9.72 -1.80
C ALA A 42 14.06 -10.73 -1.01
N GLY A 43 14.08 -12.01 -1.40
CA GLY A 43 14.71 -13.10 -0.63
C GLY A 43 14.02 -13.37 0.71
N MET A 44 12.69 -13.13 0.81
CA MET A 44 11.93 -13.14 2.06
C MET A 44 10.80 -14.18 2.10
N LEU A 45 10.87 -15.24 1.30
CA LEU A 45 9.86 -16.31 1.32
C LEU A 45 9.77 -17.01 2.68
N ASP A 46 10.88 -17.18 3.39
CA ASP A 46 10.95 -17.87 4.68
C ASP A 46 11.10 -16.91 5.87
N CYS A 47 10.78 -15.63 5.69
CA CYS A 47 10.87 -14.65 6.76
C CYS A 47 9.82 -14.87 7.85
N GLN A 48 10.12 -14.44 9.07
CA GLN A 48 9.12 -14.36 10.15
C GLN A 48 8.05 -13.32 9.81
N THR A 49 6.79 -13.65 10.08
CA THR A 49 5.65 -12.77 9.81
C THR A 49 5.54 -11.65 10.85
N SER A 50 4.90 -10.52 10.45
CA SER A 50 4.46 -9.45 11.35
C SER A 50 2.93 -9.42 11.42
N ARG A 51 2.37 -8.98 12.55
CA ARG A 51 0.91 -8.88 12.75
C ARG A 51 0.32 -7.57 12.22
N THR A 52 1.13 -6.53 12.11
CA THR A 52 0.72 -5.20 11.65
C THR A 52 1.62 -4.72 10.53
N PRO A 53 1.11 -3.91 9.58
CA PRO A 53 1.94 -3.32 8.54
C PRO A 53 2.75 -2.12 9.04
N VAL A 54 2.41 -1.57 10.21
CA VAL A 54 3.05 -0.41 10.83
C VAL A 54 3.95 -0.87 11.96
N ASP A 55 5.21 -0.45 11.94
CA ASP A 55 6.09 -0.57 13.08
C ASP A 55 5.78 0.56 14.09
N THR A 56 5.79 0.22 15.37
CA THR A 56 5.59 1.19 16.47
C THR A 56 6.86 1.99 16.80
N GLY A 57 7.93 1.77 16.05
CA GLY A 57 9.20 2.46 16.19
C GLY A 57 9.17 3.93 15.77
N SER A 58 10.33 4.54 15.64
CA SER A 58 10.49 5.93 15.20
C SER A 58 9.99 6.13 13.77
N LYS A 59 9.42 7.32 13.48
CA LYS A 59 9.05 7.72 12.13
C LYS A 59 10.30 7.74 11.24
N LEU A 60 10.11 7.40 9.95
CA LEU A 60 11.18 7.44 8.96
C LEU A 60 11.68 8.88 8.77
N SER A 61 13.00 9.04 8.71
CA SER A 61 13.70 10.30 8.45
C SER A 61 14.75 10.09 7.36
N ALA A 62 15.34 11.16 6.85
CA ALA A 62 16.43 11.10 5.86
C ALA A 62 17.75 10.54 6.43
N ASP A 63 17.79 10.21 7.72
CA ASP A 63 18.98 9.74 8.42
C ASP A 63 19.34 8.27 8.14
N GLY A 64 20.58 7.93 8.43
CA GLY A 64 21.10 6.56 8.34
C GLY A 64 22.05 6.37 7.16
N ASP A 65 22.73 5.22 7.16
CA ASP A 65 23.66 4.85 6.10
C ASP A 65 22.94 4.59 4.78
N PRO A 66 23.55 4.96 3.63
CA PRO A 66 23.01 4.69 2.32
C PRO A 66 22.74 3.19 2.12
N PHE A 67 21.61 2.86 1.52
CA PHE A 67 21.33 1.49 1.12
C PHE A 67 22.09 1.13 -0.16
N SER A 68 22.77 -0.02 -0.16
CA SER A 68 23.72 -0.41 -1.22
C SER A 68 23.07 -0.66 -2.58
N ASP A 69 21.78 -1.01 -2.61
CA ASP A 69 21.04 -1.29 -3.86
C ASP A 69 19.77 -0.44 -4.00
N PRO A 70 19.88 0.83 -4.41
CA PRO A 70 18.74 1.71 -4.64
C PRO A 70 17.78 1.19 -5.72
N SER A 71 18.29 0.35 -6.66
CA SER A 71 17.45 -0.21 -7.73
C SER A 71 16.50 -1.28 -7.19
N LEU A 72 17.00 -2.15 -6.33
CA LEU A 72 16.16 -3.13 -5.60
C LEU A 72 15.11 -2.40 -4.76
N TYR A 73 15.52 -1.36 -4.01
CA TYR A 73 14.58 -0.58 -3.19
C TYR A 73 13.42 -0.02 -4.02
N ARG A 74 13.73 0.67 -5.14
CA ARG A 74 12.71 1.23 -6.05
C ARG A 74 11.80 0.15 -6.64
N SER A 75 12.39 -0.97 -7.04
CA SER A 75 11.65 -2.11 -7.61
C SER A 75 10.66 -2.70 -6.59
N LEU A 76 11.08 -2.91 -5.34
CA LEU A 76 10.21 -3.44 -4.28
C LEU A 76 9.12 -2.41 -3.90
N THR A 77 9.49 -1.15 -3.72
CA THR A 77 8.55 -0.09 -3.32
C THR A 77 7.51 0.15 -4.42
N GLY A 78 7.90 0.16 -5.70
CA GLY A 78 6.96 0.27 -6.81
C GLY A 78 6.00 -0.93 -6.89
N ALA A 79 6.49 -2.14 -6.61
CA ALA A 79 5.64 -3.33 -6.54
C ALA A 79 4.66 -3.27 -5.36
N LEU A 80 5.09 -2.75 -4.21
CA LEU A 80 4.20 -2.51 -3.05
C LEU A 80 3.11 -1.49 -3.38
N GLN A 81 3.43 -0.43 -4.15
CA GLN A 81 2.40 0.52 -4.62
C GLN A 81 1.30 -0.17 -5.44
N TYR A 82 1.68 -1.10 -6.31
CA TYR A 82 0.69 -1.87 -7.08
C TYR A 82 -0.20 -2.73 -6.18
N LEU A 83 0.35 -3.32 -5.12
CA LEU A 83 -0.42 -4.11 -4.14
C LEU A 83 -1.47 -3.27 -3.41
N THR A 84 -1.29 -1.96 -3.24
CA THR A 84 -2.28 -1.11 -2.56
C THR A 84 -3.65 -1.09 -3.26
N LEU A 85 -3.74 -1.52 -4.53
CA LEU A 85 -5.00 -1.63 -5.27
C LEU A 85 -5.94 -2.71 -4.71
N THR A 86 -5.42 -3.74 -4.05
CA THR A 86 -6.20 -4.81 -3.42
C THR A 86 -5.98 -4.90 -1.91
N ARG A 87 -5.00 -4.15 -1.39
CA ARG A 87 -4.56 -4.13 0.00
C ARG A 87 -4.54 -2.68 0.51
N PRO A 88 -5.71 -2.06 0.70
CA PRO A 88 -5.81 -0.66 1.11
C PRO A 88 -5.11 -0.36 2.44
N GLU A 89 -5.04 -1.33 3.35
CA GLU A 89 -4.44 -1.17 4.68
C GLU A 89 -2.93 -0.93 4.67
N ILE A 90 -2.22 -1.28 3.58
CA ILE A 90 -0.79 -0.96 3.47
C ILE A 90 -0.53 0.41 2.81
N SER A 91 -1.55 1.14 2.36
CA SER A 91 -1.38 2.37 1.57
C SER A 91 -0.54 3.42 2.29
N PHE A 92 -0.74 3.60 3.59
CA PHE A 92 0.01 4.58 4.39
C PHE A 92 1.50 4.22 4.47
N VAL A 93 1.83 2.98 4.86
CA VAL A 93 3.23 2.56 5.06
C VAL A 93 3.99 2.48 3.75
N VAL A 94 3.32 2.10 2.66
CA VAL A 94 3.89 2.12 1.31
C VAL A 94 4.14 3.56 0.86
N GLN A 95 3.23 4.49 1.13
CA GLN A 95 3.44 5.91 0.85
C GLN A 95 4.66 6.45 1.60
N GLN A 96 4.88 6.07 2.86
CA GLN A 96 6.07 6.45 3.61
C GLN A 96 7.36 5.93 2.94
N ALA A 97 7.39 4.66 2.50
CA ALA A 97 8.52 4.11 1.76
C ALA A 97 8.80 4.86 0.45
N CYS A 98 7.75 5.25 -0.30
CA CYS A 98 7.87 5.96 -1.57
C CYS A 98 8.59 7.30 -1.47
N LEU A 99 8.55 7.96 -0.31
CA LEU A 99 9.18 9.27 -0.11
C LEU A 99 10.71 9.24 -0.24
N TYR A 100 11.31 8.07 -0.05
CA TYR A 100 12.76 7.89 -0.03
C TYR A 100 13.28 7.09 -1.24
N MET A 101 12.50 6.97 -2.33
CA MET A 101 12.88 6.18 -3.51
C MET A 101 14.12 6.72 -4.24
N HIS A 102 14.41 8.02 -4.16
CA HIS A 102 15.56 8.64 -4.83
C HIS A 102 16.86 8.52 -4.03
N ASP A 103 16.80 8.47 -2.70
CA ASP A 103 17.96 8.32 -1.80
C ASP A 103 17.63 7.38 -0.62
N PRO A 104 17.48 6.06 -0.88
CA PRO A 104 17.11 5.12 0.16
C PRO A 104 18.25 4.86 1.15
N ARG A 105 17.90 4.82 2.43
CA ARG A 105 18.79 4.50 3.53
C ARG A 105 18.47 3.11 4.10
N ILE A 106 19.36 2.54 4.91
CA ILE A 106 19.17 1.24 5.56
C ILE A 106 17.86 1.20 6.38
N PRO A 107 17.49 2.23 7.18
CA PRO A 107 16.20 2.25 7.88
C PRO A 107 14.99 2.16 6.94
N HIS A 108 15.06 2.82 5.76
CA HIS A 108 13.98 2.73 4.76
C HIS A 108 13.82 1.31 4.21
N TYR A 109 14.93 0.63 3.93
CA TYR A 109 14.87 -0.76 3.48
C TYR A 109 14.35 -1.71 4.57
N ASN A 110 14.71 -1.47 5.83
CA ASN A 110 14.14 -2.22 6.97
C ASN A 110 12.64 -2.03 7.08
N HIS A 111 12.14 -0.81 6.83
CA HIS A 111 10.70 -0.55 6.76
C HIS A 111 10.02 -1.33 5.63
N VAL A 112 10.61 -1.38 4.43
CA VAL A 112 10.10 -2.22 3.32
C VAL A 112 10.08 -3.70 3.72
N LYS A 113 11.14 -4.21 4.37
CA LYS A 113 11.16 -5.58 4.90
C LYS A 113 10.05 -5.83 5.93
N TYR A 114 9.73 -4.84 6.76
CA TYR A 114 8.66 -4.97 7.73
C TYR A 114 7.28 -5.12 7.04
N ILE A 115 7.01 -4.32 6.01
CA ILE A 115 5.79 -4.46 5.19
C ILE A 115 5.73 -5.84 4.54
N LEU A 116 6.85 -6.34 4.00
CA LEU A 116 6.92 -7.68 3.37
C LEU A 116 6.63 -8.80 4.38
N ARG A 117 7.09 -8.67 5.63
CA ARG A 117 6.77 -9.64 6.70
C ARG A 117 5.28 -9.65 7.04
N TYR A 118 4.62 -8.49 7.04
CA TYR A 118 3.17 -8.41 7.20
C TYR A 118 2.44 -9.09 6.03
N LEU A 119 2.83 -8.80 4.80
CA LEU A 119 2.26 -9.42 3.61
C LEU A 119 2.43 -10.93 3.59
N LYS A 120 3.58 -11.45 4.03
CA LYS A 120 3.81 -12.90 4.20
C LYS A 120 2.81 -13.53 5.17
N GLY A 121 2.47 -12.85 6.26
CA GLY A 121 1.50 -13.32 7.25
C GLY A 121 0.05 -13.19 6.83
N THR A 122 -0.24 -12.51 5.72
CA THR A 122 -1.60 -12.14 5.30
C THR A 122 -1.85 -12.39 3.81
N LEU A 123 -1.26 -13.47 3.26
CA LEU A 123 -1.35 -13.82 1.83
C LEU A 123 -2.78 -14.03 1.33
N ASP A 124 -3.68 -14.43 2.22
CA ASP A 124 -5.08 -14.74 1.89
C ASP A 124 -6.00 -13.50 2.00
N LEU A 125 -5.46 -12.35 2.42
CA LEU A 125 -6.23 -11.10 2.45
C LEU A 125 -6.30 -10.46 1.06
N GLY A 126 -7.39 -9.74 0.85
CA GLY A 126 -7.69 -9.01 -0.38
C GLY A 126 -8.85 -8.04 -0.19
N LEU A 127 -9.31 -7.44 -1.27
CA LEU A 127 -10.46 -6.53 -1.27
C LEU A 127 -11.71 -7.30 -1.67
N HIS A 128 -12.72 -7.29 -0.79
CA HIS A 128 -14.02 -7.89 -1.05
C HIS A 128 -15.04 -6.82 -1.46
N ILE A 129 -15.70 -7.02 -2.60
CA ILE A 129 -16.77 -6.17 -3.11
C ILE A 129 -18.06 -6.99 -3.06
N ASN A 130 -18.92 -6.68 -2.09
CA ASN A 130 -20.17 -7.38 -1.87
C ASN A 130 -21.21 -7.03 -2.93
N LYS A 131 -21.99 -8.01 -3.35
CA LYS A 131 -23.16 -7.85 -4.21
C LYS A 131 -24.35 -7.33 -3.37
N SER A 132 -24.31 -6.09 -2.95
CA SER A 132 -25.41 -5.44 -2.26
C SER A 132 -25.85 -4.19 -3.02
N SER A 133 -27.16 -3.86 -2.95
CA SER A 133 -27.63 -2.56 -3.44
C SER A 133 -27.17 -1.49 -2.45
N PRO A 134 -26.26 -0.60 -2.81
CA PRO A 134 -25.77 0.41 -1.89
C PRO A 134 -26.85 1.48 -1.67
N THR A 135 -27.10 1.80 -0.40
CA THR A 135 -28.08 2.83 -0.02
C THR A 135 -27.41 4.07 0.59
N SER A 136 -26.10 4.00 0.88
CA SER A 136 -25.38 5.09 1.54
C SER A 136 -23.97 5.26 0.94
N LEU A 137 -23.50 6.50 0.94
CA LEU A 137 -22.12 6.86 0.66
C LEU A 137 -21.51 7.42 1.96
N THR A 138 -20.43 6.79 2.42
CA THR A 138 -19.73 7.20 3.64
C THR A 138 -18.27 7.46 3.33
N ALA A 139 -17.75 8.61 3.76
CA ALA A 139 -16.34 8.95 3.59
C ALA A 139 -15.70 9.26 4.95
N TYR A 140 -14.48 8.79 5.12
CA TYR A 140 -13.62 9.13 6.27
C TYR A 140 -12.36 9.80 5.75
N SER A 141 -11.90 10.81 6.46
CA SER A 141 -10.60 11.45 6.20
C SER A 141 -9.87 11.68 7.51
N ASP A 142 -8.55 11.57 7.45
CA ASP A 142 -7.66 11.80 8.59
C ASP A 142 -6.34 12.39 8.10
N ALA A 143 -5.59 13.05 9.00
CA ALA A 143 -4.28 13.60 8.69
C ALA A 143 -3.31 13.44 9.87
N ASP A 144 -2.15 12.83 9.60
CA ASP A 144 -1.00 12.86 10.48
C ASP A 144 -0.34 14.24 10.38
N TRP A 145 -0.83 15.21 11.19
CA TRP A 145 -0.38 16.59 11.15
C TRP A 145 1.09 16.73 11.52
N ALA A 146 1.86 17.45 10.69
CA ALA A 146 3.31 17.65 10.83
C ALA A 146 4.09 16.34 11.02
N GLY A 147 3.56 15.22 10.54
CA GLY A 147 4.06 13.88 10.84
C GLY A 147 5.43 13.53 10.27
N CYS A 148 5.94 14.29 9.29
CA CYS A 148 7.27 14.08 8.75
C CYS A 148 8.34 14.74 9.63
N PRO A 149 9.31 13.97 10.17
CA PRO A 149 10.39 14.53 11.00
C PRO A 149 11.24 15.56 10.24
N ASP A 150 11.51 15.32 8.96
CA ASP A 150 12.44 16.13 8.16
C ASP A 150 11.80 17.44 7.66
N THR A 151 10.52 17.41 7.28
CA THR A 151 9.87 18.51 6.55
C THR A 151 8.66 19.09 7.25
N HIS A 152 8.22 18.49 8.36
CA HIS A 152 6.99 18.83 9.08
C HIS A 152 5.73 18.89 8.19
N ARG A 153 5.75 18.16 7.06
CA ARG A 153 4.58 18.02 6.19
C ARG A 153 3.65 16.95 6.72
N SER A 154 2.37 17.21 6.63
CA SER A 154 1.32 16.27 7.00
C SER A 154 1.15 15.19 5.93
N THR A 155 0.71 14.01 6.35
CA THR A 155 0.22 12.97 5.45
C THR A 155 -1.28 12.85 5.64
N SER A 156 -2.07 13.13 4.62
CA SER A 156 -3.52 12.96 4.66
C SER A 156 -3.94 11.65 4.01
N GLY A 157 -4.99 11.06 4.55
CA GLY A 157 -5.63 9.87 4.04
C GLY A 157 -7.14 10.03 3.93
N PHE A 158 -7.75 9.28 3.04
CA PHE A 158 -9.20 9.13 3.01
C PHE A 158 -9.60 7.72 2.59
N CYS A 159 -10.80 7.31 2.96
CA CYS A 159 -11.47 6.14 2.42
C CYS A 159 -12.96 6.43 2.20
N VAL A 160 -13.51 5.91 1.10
CA VAL A 160 -14.91 6.08 0.70
C VAL A 160 -15.56 4.73 0.54
N PHE A 161 -16.68 4.56 1.21
CA PHE A 161 -17.50 3.36 1.14
C PHE A 161 -18.81 3.65 0.41
N LEU A 162 -19.21 2.72 -0.46
CA LEU A 162 -20.54 2.66 -1.05
C LEU A 162 -21.29 1.48 -0.42
N GLY A 163 -22.17 1.75 0.52
CA GLY A 163 -22.67 0.74 1.45
C GLY A 163 -21.52 0.15 2.27
N ASN A 164 -21.33 -1.17 2.21
CA ASN A 164 -20.22 -1.88 2.87
C ASN A 164 -18.97 -2.04 1.98
N ASN A 165 -18.98 -1.50 0.76
CA ASN A 165 -17.89 -1.67 -0.18
C ASN A 165 -16.93 -0.50 -0.12
N LEU A 166 -15.66 -0.75 0.14
CA LEU A 166 -14.60 0.23 -0.01
C LEU A 166 -14.34 0.45 -1.51
N VAL A 167 -14.62 1.65 -2.01
CA VAL A 167 -14.55 1.97 -3.46
C VAL A 167 -13.46 2.96 -3.83
N SER A 168 -12.95 3.72 -2.86
CA SER A 168 -11.85 4.65 -3.09
C SER A 168 -11.06 4.88 -1.80
N TRP A 169 -9.74 4.97 -1.92
CA TRP A 169 -8.85 5.29 -0.81
C TRP A 169 -7.58 5.93 -1.32
N SER A 170 -6.93 6.69 -0.45
CA SER A 170 -5.63 7.28 -0.73
C SER A 170 -4.91 7.59 0.57
N SER A 171 -3.58 7.54 0.50
CA SER A 171 -2.70 8.15 1.49
C SER A 171 -1.65 8.96 0.74
N LYS A 172 -1.53 10.26 1.06
CA LYS A 172 -0.65 11.16 0.32
C LYS A 172 -0.03 12.21 1.24
N ARG A 173 1.29 12.43 1.11
CA ARG A 173 1.95 13.56 1.75
C ARG A 173 1.52 14.86 1.09
N GLN A 174 1.18 15.87 1.89
CA GLN A 174 0.84 17.20 1.43
C GLN A 174 2.08 17.93 0.91
N VAL A 175 1.90 18.77 -0.11
CA VAL A 175 2.98 19.55 -0.72
C VAL A 175 3.39 20.71 0.18
N MET A 176 2.43 21.30 0.90
CA MET A 176 2.63 22.44 1.77
C MET A 176 2.74 22.01 3.24
N VAL A 177 3.40 22.83 4.03
CA VAL A 177 3.43 22.68 5.49
C VAL A 177 2.24 23.43 6.07
N SER A 178 1.37 22.71 6.77
CA SER A 178 0.26 23.32 7.50
C SER A 178 0.79 24.04 8.75
N ARG A 179 0.37 25.30 8.95
CA ARG A 179 0.80 26.12 10.11
C ARG A 179 -0.02 25.83 11.35
N SER A 180 -1.20 25.23 11.18
CA SER A 180 -2.09 24.85 12.28
C SER A 180 -2.81 23.54 11.95
N SER A 181 -3.36 22.88 12.97
CA SER A 181 -4.19 21.68 12.81
C SER A 181 -5.57 21.96 12.21
N ALA A 182 -5.91 23.24 12.02
CA ALA A 182 -7.20 23.67 11.48
C ALA A 182 -7.15 24.03 9.99
N GLU A 183 -5.98 23.91 9.33
CA GLU A 183 -5.78 24.16 7.90
C GLU A 183 -5.92 22.89 7.06
#